data_a335a79ca13a2d09cbde99c6bb541eed
#
_entry.id   a335a79ca13a2d09cbde99c6bb541eed
#
_cell.length_a   1.000
_cell.length_b   1.000
_cell.length_c   1.000
_cell.angle_alpha   90.00
_cell.angle_beta   90.00
_cell.angle_gamma   90.00
#
_symmetry.space_group_name_H-M   'P 1'
#
loop_
_entity.id
_entity.type
_entity.pdbx_description
1 polymer ?
#
loop_
_entity_poly.entity_id
_entity_poly.type
_entity_poly.pdbx_seq_one_letter_code
_entity_poly.pdbx_strand_id
1 'polypeptide(L)'
;MSRPRQLQRWALVPASGLGLALCLLLGGCLDNRARPLLGLNLQLAHTAVNRDPALSSDWLALIGGREGREQVRLVRLSQGAPVPLPGLNRPDARPVAVAVDGWGERLALIRELEGRSELVLYRRSLQSLQLIPIEPAGVPHRLAFSADGRVLAVEVGRGGLSQVDVLELP
;
A
#
# COMPACT_ATOMS: atom_id res chain seq x y z
N MET A 1 -16.92 -54.20 -75.30
CA MET A 1 -17.50 -54.02 -73.94
C MET A 1 -16.52 -53.30 -73.14
N SER A 2 -16.64 -51.99 -73.08
CA SER A 2 -15.69 -51.03 -72.45
C SER A 2 -16.34 -50.40 -71.24
N ARG A 3 -15.75 -50.56 -70.04
CA ARG A 3 -16.17 -49.93 -68.78
C ARG A 3 -15.52 -48.54 -68.65
N PRO A 4 -16.22 -47.49 -68.30
CA PRO A 4 -15.64 -46.20 -68.03
C PRO A 4 -15.04 -46.14 -66.65
N ARG A 5 -13.81 -45.56 -66.54
CA ARG A 5 -13.10 -45.23 -65.32
C ARG A 5 -13.76 -44.06 -64.67
N GLN A 6 -14.24 -44.24 -63.44
CA GLN A 6 -14.66 -43.15 -62.52
C GLN A 6 -13.42 -42.37 -62.05
N LEU A 7 -13.35 -41.10 -62.40
CA LEU A 7 -12.35 -40.16 -61.86
C LEU A 7 -12.83 -39.66 -60.48
N GLN A 8 -12.11 -40.07 -59.48
CA GLN A 8 -12.30 -39.63 -58.09
C GLN A 8 -11.74 -38.20 -57.91
N ARG A 9 -12.67 -37.23 -57.81
CA ARG A 9 -12.35 -35.82 -57.53
C ARG A 9 -11.99 -35.72 -56.08
N TRP A 10 -10.73 -35.48 -55.78
CA TRP A 10 -10.25 -35.08 -54.44
C TRP A 10 -10.63 -33.61 -54.23
N ALA A 11 -11.55 -33.37 -53.31
CA ALA A 11 -11.89 -32.01 -52.88
C ALA A 11 -10.74 -31.49 -52.01
N LEU A 12 -10.00 -30.51 -52.51
CA LEU A 12 -9.07 -29.70 -51.73
C LEU A 12 -9.86 -28.83 -50.74
N VAL A 13 -9.80 -29.18 -49.47
CA VAL A 13 -10.29 -28.33 -48.36
C VAL A 13 -9.28 -27.19 -48.15
N PRO A 14 -9.67 -25.93 -48.21
CA PRO A 14 -8.75 -24.83 -48.00
C PRO A 14 -8.37 -24.74 -46.52
N ALA A 15 -7.09 -24.98 -46.25
CA ALA A 15 -6.46 -24.90 -44.89
C ALA A 15 -6.34 -23.46 -44.34
N SER A 16 -7.04 -22.49 -44.95
CA SER A 16 -6.90 -21.06 -44.60
C SER A 16 -7.77 -20.59 -43.42
N GLY A 17 -8.69 -21.42 -42.92
CA GLY A 17 -9.63 -21.04 -41.86
C GLY A 17 -9.09 -21.23 -40.42
N LEU A 18 -8.14 -22.13 -40.23
CA LEU A 18 -7.68 -22.48 -38.87
C LEU A 18 -6.67 -21.47 -38.28
N GLY A 19 -5.93 -20.77 -39.14
CA GLY A 19 -4.93 -19.77 -38.70
C GLY A 19 -5.54 -18.47 -38.14
N LEU A 20 -6.71 -18.06 -38.67
CA LEU A 20 -7.34 -16.81 -38.26
C LEU A 20 -8.08 -16.93 -36.91
N ALA A 21 -8.60 -18.13 -36.59
CA ALA A 21 -9.26 -18.39 -35.30
C ALA A 21 -8.27 -18.44 -34.13
N LEU A 22 -7.02 -18.87 -34.34
CA LEU A 22 -6.00 -18.96 -33.28
C LEU A 22 -5.44 -17.58 -32.90
N CYS A 23 -5.42 -16.62 -33.83
CA CYS A 23 -4.96 -15.25 -33.54
C CYS A 23 -5.96 -14.45 -32.70
N LEU A 24 -7.25 -14.78 -32.74
CA LEU A 24 -8.28 -14.12 -31.93
C LEU A 24 -8.27 -14.56 -30.45
N LEU A 25 -7.70 -15.72 -30.15
CA LEU A 25 -7.61 -16.22 -28.77
C LEU A 25 -6.40 -15.65 -28.01
N LEU A 26 -5.41 -15.08 -28.71
CA LEU A 26 -4.24 -14.43 -28.11
C LEU A 26 -4.41 -12.93 -27.90
N GLY A 27 -5.51 -12.35 -28.34
CA GLY A 27 -5.85 -10.93 -28.17
C GLY A 27 -6.49 -10.61 -26.81
N GLY A 28 -6.20 -11.35 -25.76
CA GLY A 28 -6.47 -10.95 -24.41
C GLY A 28 -5.62 -9.72 -24.08
N CYS A 29 -6.11 -8.53 -24.45
CA CYS A 29 -5.58 -7.28 -23.93
C CYS A 29 -5.65 -7.36 -22.41
N LEU A 30 -4.54 -7.72 -21.77
CA LEU A 30 -4.32 -7.45 -20.36
C LEU A 30 -4.48 -5.94 -20.23
N ASP A 31 -5.65 -5.51 -19.79
CA ASP A 31 -5.89 -4.10 -19.45
C ASP A 31 -5.02 -3.79 -18.20
N ASN A 32 -3.75 -3.59 -18.46
CA ASN A 32 -2.72 -3.28 -17.46
C ASN A 32 -2.73 -1.79 -17.08
N ARG A 33 -3.90 -1.13 -17.25
CA ARG A 33 -4.05 0.27 -16.89
C ARG A 33 -4.43 0.38 -15.43
N ALA A 34 -3.63 1.14 -14.67
CA ALA A 34 -4.00 1.52 -13.32
C ALA A 34 -5.35 2.28 -13.34
N ARG A 35 -6.28 1.87 -12.49
CA ARG A 35 -7.59 2.52 -12.36
C ARG A 35 -7.60 3.35 -11.09
N PRO A 36 -7.82 4.68 -11.18
CA PRO A 36 -7.87 5.52 -10.00
C PRO A 36 -9.11 5.22 -9.15
N LEU A 37 -8.94 5.20 -7.83
CA LEU A 37 -10.04 5.16 -6.85
C LEU A 37 -10.61 6.58 -6.71
N LEU A 38 -11.43 7.02 -7.67
CA LEU A 38 -11.85 8.43 -7.80
C LEU A 38 -12.50 8.98 -6.53
N GLY A 39 -13.39 8.22 -5.88
CA GLY A 39 -14.06 8.66 -4.65
C GLY A 39 -13.08 8.93 -3.52
N LEU A 40 -12.10 8.02 -3.32
CA LEU A 40 -11.06 8.20 -2.30
C LEU A 40 -10.13 9.36 -2.64
N ASN A 41 -9.70 9.46 -3.89
CA ASN A 41 -8.80 10.53 -4.34
C ASN A 41 -9.44 11.91 -4.17
N LEU A 42 -10.74 12.05 -4.44
CA LEU A 42 -11.47 13.29 -4.19
C LEU A 42 -11.52 13.64 -2.69
N GLN A 43 -11.75 12.66 -1.82
CA GLN A 43 -11.73 12.90 -0.37
C GLN A 43 -10.35 13.33 0.13
N LEU A 44 -9.28 12.71 -0.37
CA LEU A 44 -7.92 13.09 -0.02
C LEU A 44 -7.58 14.49 -0.54
N ALA A 45 -8.10 14.90 -1.68
CA ALA A 45 -7.86 16.22 -2.26
C ALA A 45 -8.43 17.38 -1.42
N HIS A 46 -9.37 17.12 -0.50
CA HIS A 46 -9.89 18.16 0.41
C HIS A 46 -8.88 18.60 1.49
N THR A 47 -7.78 17.89 1.67
CA THR A 47 -6.69 18.28 2.58
C THR A 47 -5.56 18.93 1.81
N ALA A 48 -4.99 20.01 2.35
CA ALA A 48 -3.91 20.75 1.69
C ALA A 48 -2.61 19.96 1.58
N VAL A 49 -2.37 19.06 2.52
CA VAL A 49 -1.20 18.18 2.56
C VAL A 49 -1.66 16.73 2.70
N ASN A 50 -1.10 15.84 1.86
CA ASN A 50 -1.18 14.40 2.01
C ASN A 50 0.19 13.83 1.66
N ARG A 51 0.84 13.19 2.61
CA ARG A 51 2.19 12.65 2.44
C ARG A 51 2.37 11.37 3.24
N ASP A 52 3.45 10.68 2.99
CA ASP A 52 3.88 9.45 3.66
C ASP A 52 2.77 8.38 3.70
N PRO A 53 2.25 7.96 2.53
CA PRO A 53 1.21 6.96 2.46
C PRO A 53 1.76 5.58 2.82
N ALA A 54 1.10 4.88 3.72
CA ALA A 54 1.34 3.49 4.05
C ALA A 54 0.08 2.67 3.78
N LEU A 55 0.21 1.66 2.91
CA LEU A 55 -0.89 0.81 2.47
C LEU A 55 -0.68 -0.62 2.96
N SER A 56 -1.68 -1.19 3.61
CA SER A 56 -1.67 -2.59 4.01
C SER A 56 -3.08 -3.17 3.98
N SER A 57 -3.29 -4.24 3.19
CA SER A 57 -4.61 -4.83 2.96
C SER A 57 -5.66 -3.79 2.56
N ASP A 58 -6.70 -3.60 3.38
CA ASP A 58 -7.81 -2.64 3.17
C ASP A 58 -7.58 -1.29 3.89
N TRP A 59 -6.36 -1.01 4.34
CA TRP A 59 -6.05 0.15 5.16
C TRP A 59 -5.02 1.06 4.50
N LEU A 60 -5.33 2.35 4.51
CA LEU A 60 -4.41 3.42 4.13
C LEU A 60 -4.18 4.32 5.34
N ALA A 61 -2.96 4.36 5.83
CA ALA A 61 -2.51 5.38 6.76
C ALA A 61 -1.72 6.45 6.00
N LEU A 62 -1.86 7.69 6.39
CA LEU A 62 -1.13 8.81 5.81
C LEU A 62 -1.06 9.97 6.78
N ILE A 63 -0.16 10.88 6.52
CA ILE A 63 -0.08 12.17 7.20
C ILE A 63 -0.80 13.19 6.33
N GLY A 64 -1.85 13.80 6.88
CA GLY A 64 -2.66 14.76 6.15
C GLY A 64 -3.10 15.93 7.02
N GLY A 65 -3.46 17.04 6.38
CA GLY A 65 -3.92 18.22 7.08
C GLY A 65 -3.52 19.51 6.39
N ARG A 66 -3.32 20.53 7.18
CA ARG A 66 -2.79 21.82 6.75
C ARG A 66 -1.39 22.01 7.35
N GLU A 67 -0.57 22.82 6.70
CA GLU A 67 0.76 23.17 7.19
C GLU A 67 0.70 23.64 8.65
N GLY A 68 1.55 23.08 9.51
CA GLY A 68 1.57 23.32 10.96
C GLY A 68 0.49 22.58 11.76
N ARG A 69 -0.45 21.86 11.11
CA ARG A 69 -1.50 21.05 11.76
C ARG A 69 -1.68 19.70 11.09
N GLU A 70 -0.56 19.09 10.78
CA GLU A 70 -0.56 17.74 10.19
C GLU A 70 -0.91 16.70 11.24
N GLN A 71 -1.69 15.69 10.82
CA GLN A 71 -2.16 14.60 11.67
C GLN A 71 -2.08 13.28 10.93
N VAL A 72 -1.90 12.20 11.66
CA VAL A 72 -2.07 10.85 11.12
C VAL A 72 -3.55 10.62 10.83
N ARG A 73 -3.84 10.13 9.64
CA ARG A 73 -5.17 9.74 9.19
C ARG A 73 -5.15 8.27 8.81
N LEU A 74 -6.20 7.56 9.18
CA LEU A 74 -6.43 6.17 8.80
C LEU A 74 -7.73 6.09 8.00
N VAL A 75 -7.69 5.44 6.86
CA VAL A 75 -8.84 5.28 5.97
C VAL A 75 -9.00 3.80 5.63
N ARG A 76 -10.23 3.29 5.71
CA ARG A 76 -10.55 1.98 5.17
C ARG A 76 -10.90 2.13 3.70
N LEU A 77 -10.15 1.47 2.81
CA LEU A 77 -10.30 1.63 1.34
C LEU A 77 -11.67 1.21 0.84
N SER A 78 -12.20 0.09 1.35
CA SER A 78 -13.52 -0.43 0.96
C SER A 78 -14.67 0.50 1.32
N GLN A 79 -14.51 1.35 2.32
CA GLN A 79 -15.52 2.29 2.80
C GLN A 79 -15.26 3.73 2.37
N GLY A 80 -14.00 4.05 2.02
CA GLY A 80 -13.56 5.40 1.71
C GLY A 80 -13.68 6.38 2.89
N ALA A 81 -13.95 5.90 4.10
CA ALA A 81 -14.23 6.74 5.26
C ALA A 81 -13.02 6.81 6.21
N PRO A 82 -12.73 8.01 6.77
CA PRO A 82 -11.71 8.15 7.79
C PRO A 82 -12.13 7.47 9.09
N VAL A 83 -11.16 6.83 9.74
CA VAL A 83 -11.35 6.15 11.02
C VAL A 83 -10.75 7.01 12.13
N PRO A 84 -11.47 7.25 13.24
CA PRO A 84 -10.96 8.02 14.37
C PRO A 84 -9.74 7.35 15.02
N LEU A 85 -8.76 8.17 15.42
CA LEU A 85 -7.54 7.75 16.12
C LEU A 85 -7.40 8.54 17.43
N PRO A 86 -8.25 8.28 18.42
CA PRO A 86 -8.23 9.02 19.68
C PRO A 86 -6.90 8.85 20.40
N GLY A 87 -6.34 9.95 20.92
CA GLY A 87 -5.08 9.95 21.66
C GLY A 87 -3.80 9.88 20.80
N LEU A 88 -3.90 9.59 19.48
CA LEU A 88 -2.72 9.52 18.62
C LEU A 88 -2.21 10.90 18.23
N ASN A 89 -3.10 11.76 17.76
CA ASN A 89 -2.77 13.07 17.20
C ASN A 89 -2.68 14.14 18.29
N ARG A 90 -1.50 14.30 18.85
CA ARG A 90 -1.24 15.32 19.87
C ARG A 90 -0.91 16.66 19.20
N PRO A 91 -1.35 17.80 19.78
CA PRO A 91 -1.11 19.13 19.20
C PRO A 91 0.37 19.56 19.30
N ASP A 92 1.11 19.00 20.26
CA ASP A 92 2.53 19.26 20.55
C ASP A 92 3.49 18.31 19.81
N ALA A 93 2.97 17.34 19.05
CA ALA A 93 3.77 16.37 18.34
C ALA A 93 3.53 16.46 16.83
N ARG A 94 4.61 16.54 16.04
CA ARG A 94 4.56 16.56 14.58
C ARG A 94 4.79 15.16 14.02
N PRO A 95 3.85 14.57 13.26
CA PRO A 95 4.08 13.29 12.61
C PRO A 95 5.13 13.44 11.49
N VAL A 96 6.04 12.46 11.39
CA VAL A 96 7.10 12.41 10.38
C VAL A 96 6.84 11.29 9.38
N ALA A 97 6.60 10.07 9.87
CA ALA A 97 6.32 8.89 9.05
C ALA A 97 5.29 8.00 9.74
N VAL A 98 4.52 7.24 8.96
CA VAL A 98 3.51 6.31 9.48
C VAL A 98 3.55 4.99 8.76
N ALA A 99 3.27 3.89 9.46
CA ALA A 99 2.99 2.58 8.90
C ALA A 99 1.78 1.96 9.58
N VAL A 100 1.07 1.07 8.89
CA VAL A 100 -0.14 0.40 9.37
C VAL A 100 -0.06 -1.10 9.08
N ASP A 101 -0.58 -1.92 9.97
CA ASP A 101 -0.72 -3.36 9.77
C ASP A 101 -1.93 -3.69 8.86
N GLY A 102 -2.05 -4.96 8.46
CA GLY A 102 -3.14 -5.45 7.60
C GLY A 102 -4.53 -5.40 8.23
N TRP A 103 -4.63 -5.21 9.54
CA TRP A 103 -5.89 -5.14 10.29
C TRP A 103 -6.33 -3.70 10.59
N GLY A 104 -5.45 -2.71 10.37
CA GLY A 104 -5.66 -1.33 10.78
C GLY A 104 -5.73 -1.17 12.30
N GLU A 105 -5.14 -2.10 13.03
CA GLU A 105 -5.16 -2.13 14.50
C GLU A 105 -3.89 -1.53 15.10
N ARG A 106 -2.74 -1.77 14.46
CA ARG A 106 -1.44 -1.27 14.89
C ARG A 106 -0.95 -0.23 13.91
N LEU A 107 -0.62 0.95 14.41
CA LEU A 107 0.05 1.99 13.64
C LEU A 107 1.40 2.28 14.30
N ALA A 108 2.47 2.18 13.54
CA ALA A 108 3.76 2.70 13.95
C ALA A 108 3.90 4.14 13.44
N LEU A 109 4.40 5.01 14.25
CA LEU A 109 4.53 6.43 13.95
C LEU A 109 5.91 6.93 14.39
N ILE A 110 6.60 7.60 13.49
CA ILE A 110 7.69 8.48 13.84
C ILE A 110 7.10 9.87 14.03
N ARG A 111 7.36 10.47 15.17
CA ARG A 111 6.95 11.84 15.48
C ARG A 111 8.10 12.66 16.05
N GLU A 112 8.03 13.94 15.83
CA GLU A 112 8.85 14.92 16.53
C GLU A 112 8.08 15.46 17.73
N LEU A 113 8.67 15.36 18.91
CA LEU A 113 8.17 15.90 20.16
C LEU A 113 9.32 16.59 20.89
N GLU A 114 9.16 17.87 21.23
CA GLU A 114 10.19 18.66 21.93
C GLU A 114 11.58 18.59 21.25
N GLY A 115 11.61 18.60 19.93
CA GLY A 115 12.86 18.54 19.14
C GLY A 115 13.53 17.16 19.07
N ARG A 116 12.87 16.11 19.53
CA ARG A 116 13.34 14.72 19.47
C ARG A 116 12.46 13.88 18.56
N SER A 117 13.08 13.01 17.78
CA SER A 117 12.36 12.00 17.01
C SER A 117 12.09 10.77 17.87
N GLU A 118 10.83 10.39 17.96
CA GLU A 118 10.37 9.23 18.72
C GLU A 118 9.68 8.23 17.79
N LEU A 119 9.95 6.94 18.02
CA LEU A 119 9.19 5.85 17.42
C LEU A 119 8.15 5.38 18.44
N VAL A 120 6.87 5.39 18.02
CA VAL A 120 5.76 4.98 18.88
C VAL A 120 4.87 3.96 18.17
N LEU A 121 4.34 3.02 18.92
CA LEU A 121 3.31 2.08 18.51
C LEU A 121 1.97 2.49 19.10
N TYR A 122 1.00 2.72 18.24
CA TYR A 122 -0.38 2.96 18.61
C TYR A 122 -1.21 1.70 18.39
N ARG A 123 -1.97 1.28 19.40
CA ARG A 123 -2.93 0.18 19.34
C ARG A 123 -4.34 0.78 19.38
N ARG A 124 -5.05 0.68 18.25
CA ARG A 124 -6.34 1.37 18.05
C ARG A 124 -7.43 0.91 19.01
N SER A 125 -7.58 -0.41 19.21
CA SER A 125 -8.59 -0.97 20.13
C SER A 125 -8.38 -0.55 21.58
N LEU A 126 -7.12 -0.41 21.99
CA LEU A 126 -6.74 0.00 23.33
C LEU A 126 -6.60 1.52 23.46
N GLN A 127 -6.62 2.26 22.35
CA GLN A 127 -6.33 3.70 22.29
C GLN A 127 -5.03 4.06 23.02
N SER A 128 -4.08 3.15 23.01
CA SER A 128 -2.83 3.27 23.76
C SER A 128 -1.66 3.57 22.85
N LEU A 129 -0.73 4.34 23.37
CA LEU A 129 0.49 4.76 22.72
C LEU A 129 1.67 4.26 23.53
N GLN A 130 2.56 3.50 22.90
CA GLN A 130 3.76 2.94 23.51
C GLN A 130 4.99 3.44 22.79
N LEU A 131 5.97 3.97 23.53
CA LEU A 131 7.27 4.30 23.00
C LEU A 131 8.05 3.02 22.69
N ILE A 132 8.67 2.96 21.51
CA ILE A 132 9.57 1.88 21.11
C ILE A 132 11.00 2.44 21.15
N PRO A 133 11.88 1.95 22.05
CA PRO A 133 13.27 2.37 22.06
C PRO A 133 13.99 1.84 20.82
N ILE A 134 14.90 2.67 20.28
CA ILE A 134 15.78 2.30 19.16
C ILE A 134 17.17 2.06 19.75
N GLU A 135 17.63 0.82 19.67
CA GLU A 135 18.93 0.40 20.18
C GLU A 135 19.74 -0.35 19.11
N PRO A 136 20.96 0.08 18.82
CA PRO A 136 21.64 1.27 19.36
C PRO A 136 20.95 2.57 18.92
N ALA A 137 21.14 3.65 19.67
CA ALA A 137 20.50 4.93 19.44
C ALA A 137 20.71 5.46 18.00
N GLY A 138 19.67 6.08 17.44
CA GLY A 138 19.68 6.66 16.12
C GLY A 138 18.41 7.44 15.84
N VAL A 139 18.35 8.12 14.70
CA VAL A 139 17.18 8.92 14.27
C VAL A 139 16.35 8.11 13.29
N PRO A 140 15.10 7.74 13.63
CA PRO A 140 14.23 7.04 12.70
C PRO A 140 13.72 7.97 11.60
N HIS A 141 13.59 7.43 10.36
CA HIS A 141 13.18 8.17 9.17
C HIS A 141 12.00 7.56 8.44
N ARG A 142 11.97 6.23 8.30
CA ARG A 142 10.92 5.52 7.57
C ARG A 142 10.51 4.25 8.28
N LEU A 143 9.29 3.80 7.97
CA LEU A 143 8.65 2.64 8.59
C LEU A 143 8.02 1.72 7.55
N ALA A 144 8.05 0.43 7.81
CA ALA A 144 7.25 -0.54 7.10
C ALA A 144 6.78 -1.66 8.06
N PHE A 145 5.47 -1.96 8.06
CA PHE A 145 4.90 -3.06 8.82
C PHE A 145 4.78 -4.34 7.98
N SER A 146 4.99 -5.49 8.63
CA SER A 146 4.45 -6.74 8.11
C SER A 146 2.92 -6.72 8.16
N ALA A 147 2.26 -7.47 7.27
CA ALA A 147 0.80 -7.49 7.19
C ALA A 147 0.14 -7.99 8.50
N ASP A 148 0.81 -8.89 9.22
CA ASP A 148 0.34 -9.41 10.52
C ASP A 148 0.65 -8.48 11.70
N GLY A 149 1.30 -7.35 11.46
CA GLY A 149 1.62 -6.36 12.48
C GLY A 149 2.64 -6.81 13.54
N ARG A 150 3.34 -7.92 13.30
CA ARG A 150 4.32 -8.47 14.27
C ARG A 150 5.72 -7.94 14.05
N VAL A 151 6.06 -7.60 12.81
CA VAL A 151 7.40 -7.15 12.45
C VAL A 151 7.32 -5.73 11.91
N LEU A 152 8.20 -4.87 12.41
CA LEU A 152 8.36 -3.49 11.99
C LEU A 152 9.78 -3.30 11.47
N ALA A 153 9.94 -2.88 10.22
CA ALA A 153 11.18 -2.40 9.69
C ALA A 153 11.27 -0.88 9.87
N VAL A 154 12.41 -0.41 10.35
CA VAL A 154 12.66 1.01 10.64
C VAL A 154 13.95 1.43 9.96
N GLU A 155 13.91 2.43 9.12
CA GLU A 155 15.12 3.09 8.62
C GLU A 155 15.63 4.07 9.67
N VAL A 156 16.88 3.89 10.12
CA VAL A 156 17.50 4.65 11.20
C VAL A 156 18.81 5.27 10.73
N GLY A 157 18.95 6.56 10.92
CA GLY A 157 20.18 7.29 10.68
C GLY A 157 21.15 7.17 11.87
N ARG A 158 22.36 6.67 11.61
CA ARG A 158 23.43 6.56 12.61
C ARG A 158 24.76 6.94 11.98
N GLY A 159 25.49 7.87 12.61
CA GLY A 159 26.80 8.26 12.13
C GLY A 159 26.85 8.75 10.67
N GLY A 160 25.76 9.33 10.17
CA GLY A 160 25.64 9.78 8.78
C GLY A 160 25.26 8.68 7.78
N LEU A 161 25.01 7.46 8.23
CA LEU A 161 24.59 6.33 7.40
C LEU A 161 23.14 5.96 7.69
N SER A 162 22.38 5.55 6.65
CA SER A 162 21.08 4.92 6.80
C SER A 162 21.24 3.41 7.00
N GLN A 163 20.62 2.88 8.04
CA GLN A 163 20.56 1.45 8.37
C GLN A 163 19.10 1.03 8.52
N VAL A 164 18.83 -0.24 8.41
CA VAL A 164 17.48 -0.80 8.63
C VAL A 164 17.53 -1.72 9.84
N ASP A 165 16.75 -1.38 10.84
CA ASP A 165 16.47 -2.24 11.99
C ASP A 165 15.16 -3.00 11.74
N VAL A 166 15.12 -4.27 12.13
CA VAL A 166 13.93 -5.09 12.06
C VAL A 166 13.56 -5.49 13.48
N LEU A 167 12.39 -5.06 13.92
CA LEU A 167 11.90 -5.21 15.28
C LEU A 167 10.73 -6.19 15.32
N GLU A 168 10.78 -7.19 16.19
CA GLU A 168 9.61 -8.01 16.51
C GLU A 168 8.81 -7.31 17.62
N LEU A 169 7.52 -7.12 17.39
CA LEU A 169 6.64 -6.40 18.31
C LEU A 169 5.78 -7.39 19.12
N PRO A 170 5.54 -7.13 20.40
CA PRO A 170 4.73 -7.98 21.26
C PRO A 170 3.23 -7.99 20.92
#